data_b60d530e27797bce0521ee3cb9b4d3c6
#
_entry.id   b60d530e27797bce0521ee3cb9b4d3c6
#
_cell.length_a   1.000
_cell.length_b   1.000
_cell.length_c   1.000
_cell.angle_alpha   90.00
_cell.angle_beta   90.00
_cell.angle_gamma   90.00
#
_symmetry.space_group_name_H-M   'P 1'
#
loop_
_entity.id
_entity.type
_entity.pdbx_description
1 polymer ?
#
loop_
_entity_poly.entity_id
_entity_poly.type
_entity_poly.pdbx_seq_one_letter_code
_entity_poly.pdbx_strand_id
1 'polypeptide(L)'
;MSIAASNQLDTPYPLDEAAIRRFREDGFVRLTNVLSAETLAAYAPDISRMVDEGNRVKSIPLEERTLYDQAFIQVMNIWTRDEHVRELAFSKRLARIAAELMGTRGVRMWHDQALYKEPSGGFTPWHVDQHYWPMANSNSITAWIPLQPVPIEMGPLCFGRGSHRKRVGRDLEISAESEQRISDEVRKAKIDEVQEPYAMGDVSFHLGWTLHRAGPNKTDNPRRVFTIIYMDIDM
;
A
#
# COMPACT_ATOMS: atom_id res chain seq x y z
N MET A 1 -14.99 18.69 -11.11
CA MET A 1 -13.58 18.40 -10.83
C MET A 1 -12.81 19.70 -10.70
N SER A 2 -11.98 19.89 -9.67
CA SER A 2 -11.06 21.03 -9.61
C SER A 2 -9.91 20.78 -10.62
N ILE A 3 -9.70 21.73 -11.54
CA ILE A 3 -8.57 21.71 -12.50
C ILE A 3 -7.23 21.57 -11.76
N ALA A 4 -7.13 22.04 -10.52
CA ALA A 4 -5.94 21.93 -9.68
C ALA A 4 -5.62 20.48 -9.28
N ALA A 5 -6.61 19.64 -8.96
CA ALA A 5 -6.43 18.25 -8.57
C ALA A 5 -5.90 17.40 -9.75
N SER A 6 -6.46 17.57 -10.94
CA SER A 6 -6.00 16.87 -12.15
C SER A 6 -4.57 17.29 -12.55
N ASN A 7 -4.24 18.59 -12.45
CA ASN A 7 -2.90 19.08 -12.75
C ASN A 7 -1.82 18.49 -11.82
N GLN A 8 -2.15 18.22 -10.56
CA GLN A 8 -1.17 17.63 -9.63
C GLN A 8 -0.75 16.23 -10.05
N LEU A 9 -1.67 15.41 -10.57
CA LEU A 9 -1.38 14.02 -10.97
C LEU A 9 -0.35 13.93 -12.11
N ASP A 10 -0.24 14.98 -12.92
CA ASP A 10 0.72 15.07 -14.02
C ASP A 10 2.02 15.80 -13.64
N THR A 11 2.02 16.55 -12.55
CA THR A 11 3.17 17.35 -12.11
C THR A 11 4.21 16.49 -11.39
N PRO A 12 5.51 16.55 -11.72
CA PRO A 12 6.54 15.79 -11.01
C PRO A 12 6.58 16.09 -9.51
N TYR A 13 6.84 15.09 -8.70
CA TYR A 13 7.21 15.22 -7.29
C TYR A 13 8.73 15.44 -7.21
N PRO A 14 9.22 16.38 -6.37
CA PRO A 14 10.65 16.60 -6.20
C PRO A 14 11.26 15.47 -5.33
N LEU A 15 11.56 14.34 -5.94
CA LEU A 15 12.17 13.21 -5.26
C LEU A 15 13.66 13.47 -5.09
N ASP A 16 14.14 13.47 -3.84
CA ASP A 16 15.56 13.68 -3.55
C ASP A 16 16.37 12.37 -3.61
N GLU A 17 17.66 12.50 -3.87
CA GLU A 17 18.57 11.35 -3.94
C GLU A 17 18.68 10.60 -2.59
N ALA A 18 18.49 11.28 -1.47
CA ALA A 18 18.55 10.64 -0.15
C ALA A 18 17.35 9.71 0.05
N ALA A 19 16.16 10.09 -0.42
CA ALA A 19 14.99 9.21 -0.41
C ALA A 19 15.20 7.98 -1.31
N ILE A 20 15.79 8.17 -2.51
CA ILE A 20 16.12 7.05 -3.41
C ILE A 20 17.12 6.09 -2.76
N ARG A 21 18.17 6.61 -2.12
CA ARG A 21 19.15 5.77 -1.40
C ARG A 21 18.49 5.00 -0.26
N ARG A 22 17.71 5.67 0.61
CA ARG A 22 16.96 5.01 1.69
C ARG A 22 16.03 3.91 1.17
N PHE A 23 15.28 4.19 0.10
CA PHE A 23 14.41 3.18 -0.50
C PHE A 23 15.19 1.93 -0.94
N ARG A 24 16.33 2.10 -1.59
CA ARG A 24 17.17 0.97 -2.04
C ARG A 24 17.82 0.21 -0.89
N GLU A 25 18.13 0.88 0.21
CA GLU A 25 18.69 0.27 1.42
C GLU A 25 17.61 -0.43 2.25
N ASP A 26 16.49 0.21 2.46
CA ASP A 26 15.45 -0.24 3.38
C ASP A 26 14.39 -1.13 2.71
N GLY A 27 14.20 -0.99 1.38
CA GLY A 27 13.15 -1.65 0.61
C GLY A 27 11.82 -0.90 0.63
N PHE A 28 11.75 0.22 1.33
CA PHE A 28 10.58 1.09 1.42
C PHE A 28 10.99 2.53 1.71
N VAL A 29 10.08 3.46 1.44
CA VAL A 29 10.20 4.87 1.83
C VAL A 29 8.81 5.47 2.03
N ARG A 30 8.64 6.31 3.05
CA ARG A 30 7.50 7.21 3.19
C ARG A 30 7.92 8.60 2.68
N LEU A 31 7.15 9.12 1.75
CA LEU A 31 7.32 10.46 1.17
C LEU A 31 6.20 11.36 1.67
N THR A 32 6.52 12.59 2.04
CA THR A 32 5.56 13.54 2.59
C THR A 32 4.99 14.43 1.49
N ASN A 33 3.72 14.84 1.64
CA ASN A 33 3.07 15.77 0.70
C ASN A 33 3.14 15.33 -0.78
N VAL A 34 3.03 14.03 -1.04
CA VAL A 34 2.99 13.50 -2.42
C VAL A 34 1.72 13.93 -3.13
N LEU A 35 0.59 13.90 -2.44
CA LEU A 35 -0.71 14.36 -2.93
C LEU A 35 -1.26 15.43 -1.98
N SER A 36 -1.91 16.43 -2.51
CA SER A 36 -2.57 17.46 -1.69
C SER A 36 -3.85 16.91 -1.05
N ALA A 37 -4.27 17.53 0.06
CA ALA A 37 -5.56 17.22 0.68
C ALA A 37 -6.72 17.43 -0.29
N GLU A 38 -6.64 18.46 -1.16
CA GLU A 38 -7.63 18.74 -2.19
C GLU A 38 -7.70 17.63 -3.24
N THR A 39 -6.55 17.13 -3.70
CA THR A 39 -6.49 15.98 -4.62
C THR A 39 -7.12 14.74 -3.98
N LEU A 40 -6.74 14.40 -2.75
CA LEU A 40 -7.30 13.22 -2.07
C LEU A 40 -8.81 13.37 -1.83
N ALA A 41 -9.29 14.56 -1.45
CA ALA A 41 -10.70 14.84 -1.26
C ALA A 41 -11.52 14.71 -2.56
N ALA A 42 -10.92 14.95 -3.71
CA ALA A 42 -11.58 14.79 -5.00
C ALA A 42 -11.86 13.32 -5.35
N TYR A 43 -10.91 12.41 -5.05
CA TYR A 43 -11.00 10.99 -5.44
C TYR A 43 -11.56 10.06 -4.34
N ALA A 44 -11.39 10.41 -3.07
CA ALA A 44 -11.79 9.54 -1.95
C ALA A 44 -13.29 9.17 -1.93
N PRO A 45 -14.25 10.04 -2.31
CA PRO A 45 -15.67 9.66 -2.35
C PRO A 45 -15.96 8.55 -3.34
N ASP A 46 -15.39 8.61 -4.57
CA ASP A 46 -15.62 7.59 -5.59
C ASP A 46 -14.95 6.27 -5.22
N ILE A 47 -13.73 6.30 -4.67
CA ILE A 47 -13.08 5.11 -4.13
C ILE A 47 -13.95 4.48 -3.03
N SER A 48 -14.48 5.28 -2.10
CA SER A 48 -15.34 4.77 -1.01
C SER A 48 -16.63 4.18 -1.53
N ARG A 49 -17.28 4.80 -2.52
CA ARG A 49 -18.47 4.26 -3.20
C ARG A 49 -18.15 2.90 -3.82
N MET A 50 -17.02 2.78 -4.55
CA MET A 50 -16.59 1.52 -5.16
C MET A 50 -16.28 0.43 -4.13
N VAL A 51 -15.77 0.81 -2.96
CA VAL A 51 -15.58 -0.13 -1.83
C VAL A 51 -16.93 -0.60 -1.30
N ASP A 52 -17.89 0.29 -1.09
CA ASP A 52 -19.23 -0.07 -0.62
C ASP A 52 -19.96 -1.01 -1.58
N GLU A 53 -19.86 -0.76 -2.87
CA GLU A 53 -20.45 -1.60 -3.93
C GLU A 53 -19.75 -2.97 -4.05
N GLY A 54 -18.41 -3.00 -3.87
CA GLY A 54 -17.59 -4.20 -4.01
C GLY A 54 -17.39 -5.00 -2.72
N ASN A 55 -17.93 -4.53 -1.59
CA ASN A 55 -17.75 -5.18 -0.28
C ASN A 55 -18.51 -6.50 -0.19
N ARG A 56 -17.79 -7.61 -0.36
CA ARG A 56 -18.35 -8.97 -0.35
C ARG A 56 -18.70 -9.47 1.04
N VAL A 57 -18.16 -8.85 2.08
CA VAL A 57 -18.35 -9.27 3.48
C VAL A 57 -19.27 -8.35 4.26
N LYS A 58 -19.98 -7.44 3.61
CA LYS A 58 -20.85 -6.43 4.23
C LYS A 58 -21.92 -7.02 5.15
N SER A 59 -22.45 -8.19 4.81
CA SER A 59 -23.49 -8.89 5.59
C SER A 59 -22.93 -9.89 6.61
N ILE A 60 -21.62 -10.07 6.69
CA ILE A 60 -20.98 -11.02 7.59
C ILE A 60 -20.43 -10.25 8.80
N PRO A 61 -20.84 -10.56 10.04
CA PRO A 61 -20.25 -9.98 11.25
C PRO A 61 -18.74 -10.14 11.27
N LEU A 62 -18.01 -9.17 11.82
CA LEU A 62 -16.55 -9.14 11.77
C LEU A 62 -15.93 -10.39 12.41
N GLU A 63 -16.50 -10.88 13.51
CA GLU A 63 -16.05 -12.05 14.25
C GLU A 63 -16.26 -13.38 13.51
N GLU A 64 -17.16 -13.41 12.53
CA GLU A 64 -17.44 -14.59 11.70
C GLU A 64 -16.59 -14.66 10.42
N ARG A 65 -15.83 -13.60 10.13
CA ARG A 65 -15.01 -13.50 8.92
C ARG A 65 -13.70 -14.27 9.05
N THR A 66 -13.10 -14.63 7.93
CA THR A 66 -11.74 -15.18 7.90
C THR A 66 -10.72 -14.17 8.45
N LEU A 67 -9.53 -14.61 8.88
CA LEU A 67 -8.46 -13.72 9.32
C LEU A 67 -8.15 -12.63 8.27
N TYR A 68 -8.18 -13.00 7.00
CA TYR A 68 -7.97 -12.08 5.89
C TYR A 68 -9.08 -11.03 5.78
N ASP A 69 -10.33 -11.44 5.85
CA ASP A 69 -11.49 -10.56 5.76
C ASP A 69 -11.70 -9.69 7.01
N GLN A 70 -11.16 -10.11 8.16
CA GLN A 70 -11.08 -9.29 9.36
C GLN A 70 -10.02 -8.20 9.26
N ALA A 71 -8.95 -8.47 8.48
CA ALA A 71 -7.84 -7.53 8.33
C ALA A 71 -8.25 -6.28 7.52
N PHE A 72 -9.02 -6.45 6.45
CA PHE A 72 -9.50 -5.34 5.61
C PHE A 72 -10.54 -5.80 4.58
N ILE A 73 -11.39 -4.87 4.15
CA ILE A 73 -12.21 -5.00 2.94
C ILE A 73 -11.31 -4.68 1.76
N GLN A 74 -11.18 -5.62 0.82
CA GLN A 74 -10.38 -5.46 -0.40
C GLN A 74 -11.27 -5.37 -1.63
N VAL A 75 -11.07 -4.32 -2.42
CA VAL A 75 -11.71 -4.16 -3.73
C VAL A 75 -10.65 -3.85 -4.78
N MET A 76 -10.50 -4.73 -5.76
CA MET A 76 -9.43 -4.67 -6.77
C MET A 76 -9.94 -4.12 -8.11
N ASN A 77 -9.01 -3.62 -8.93
CA ASN A 77 -9.24 -3.16 -10.29
C ASN A 77 -10.38 -2.14 -10.41
N ILE A 78 -10.42 -1.19 -9.49
CA ILE A 78 -11.43 -0.13 -9.44
C ILE A 78 -11.32 0.72 -10.71
N TRP A 79 -10.10 0.95 -11.21
CA TRP A 79 -9.81 1.70 -12.43
C TRP A 79 -10.58 1.23 -13.67
N THR A 80 -11.04 -0.03 -13.70
CA THR A 80 -11.80 -0.59 -14.83
C THR A 80 -13.29 -0.26 -14.78
N ARG A 81 -13.76 0.24 -13.63
CA ARG A 81 -15.18 0.44 -13.34
C ARG A 81 -15.54 1.90 -13.04
N ASP A 82 -14.55 2.74 -12.79
CA ASP A 82 -14.72 4.15 -12.48
C ASP A 82 -13.64 5.00 -13.16
N GLU A 83 -14.07 5.86 -14.09
CA GLU A 83 -13.18 6.69 -14.89
C GLU A 83 -12.47 7.77 -14.04
N HIS A 84 -13.11 8.25 -12.97
CA HIS A 84 -12.48 9.25 -12.10
C HIS A 84 -11.39 8.59 -11.24
N VAL A 85 -11.65 7.42 -10.65
CA VAL A 85 -10.61 6.65 -9.94
C VAL A 85 -9.48 6.23 -10.89
N ARG A 86 -9.80 5.94 -12.16
CA ARG A 86 -8.81 5.65 -13.20
C ARG A 86 -7.79 6.77 -13.36
N GLU A 87 -8.20 8.04 -13.28
CA GLU A 87 -7.26 9.17 -13.38
C GLU A 87 -6.20 9.11 -12.27
N LEU A 88 -6.60 8.82 -11.02
CA LEU A 88 -5.66 8.66 -9.90
C LEU A 88 -4.77 7.42 -10.11
N ALA A 89 -5.35 6.29 -10.53
CA ALA A 89 -4.62 5.05 -10.76
C ALA A 89 -3.52 5.20 -11.83
N PHE A 90 -3.76 6.04 -12.84
CA PHE A 90 -2.80 6.35 -13.92
C PHE A 90 -2.03 7.65 -13.71
N SER A 91 -1.92 8.14 -12.46
CA SER A 91 -1.14 9.33 -12.11
C SER A 91 0.30 9.20 -12.59
N LYS A 92 0.72 10.10 -13.47
CA LYS A 92 2.12 10.19 -13.94
C LYS A 92 3.08 10.54 -12.81
N ARG A 93 2.62 11.34 -11.84
CA ARG A 93 3.38 11.69 -10.64
C ARG A 93 3.76 10.44 -9.84
N LEU A 94 2.81 9.57 -9.53
CA LEU A 94 3.04 8.35 -8.76
C LEU A 94 3.87 7.33 -9.56
N ALA A 95 3.56 7.16 -10.84
CA ALA A 95 4.30 6.27 -11.74
C ALA A 95 5.78 6.71 -11.89
N ARG A 96 6.04 8.01 -11.99
CA ARG A 96 7.38 8.56 -12.06
C ARG A 96 8.17 8.30 -10.77
N ILE A 97 7.57 8.56 -9.59
CA ILE A 97 8.19 8.24 -8.30
C ILE A 97 8.57 6.75 -8.25
N ALA A 98 7.65 5.86 -8.62
CA ALA A 98 7.89 4.41 -8.63
C ALA A 98 9.06 4.04 -9.55
N ALA A 99 9.14 4.59 -10.76
CA ALA A 99 10.22 4.35 -11.71
C ALA A 99 11.58 4.84 -11.19
N GLU A 100 11.63 6.07 -10.64
CA GLU A 100 12.86 6.67 -10.10
C GLU A 100 13.38 5.89 -8.87
N LEU A 101 12.50 5.48 -7.96
CA LEU A 101 12.84 4.67 -6.80
C LEU A 101 13.44 3.32 -7.21
N MET A 102 12.80 2.61 -8.13
CA MET A 102 13.30 1.33 -8.63
C MET A 102 14.52 1.48 -9.54
N GLY A 103 14.74 2.65 -10.13
CA GLY A 103 15.81 2.88 -11.12
C GLY A 103 15.51 2.22 -12.46
N THR A 104 14.23 2.13 -12.85
CA THR A 104 13.77 1.57 -14.12
C THR A 104 13.46 2.67 -15.12
N ARG A 105 13.43 2.33 -16.41
CA ARG A 105 13.13 3.28 -17.50
C ARG A 105 11.70 3.82 -17.42
N GLY A 106 10.79 3.06 -16.80
CA GLY A 106 9.40 3.37 -16.61
C GLY A 106 8.67 2.23 -15.90
N VAL A 107 7.39 2.41 -15.67
CA VAL A 107 6.55 1.39 -15.02
C VAL A 107 5.25 1.15 -15.78
N ARG A 108 4.68 -0.03 -15.60
CA ARG A 108 3.30 -0.37 -15.94
C ARG A 108 2.54 -0.68 -14.65
N MET A 109 1.29 -0.27 -14.58
CA MET A 109 0.42 -0.67 -13.49
C MET A 109 0.08 -2.16 -13.63
N TRP A 110 0.26 -2.93 -12.54
CA TRP A 110 -0.20 -4.31 -12.44
C TRP A 110 -1.69 -4.35 -12.08
N HIS A 111 -2.07 -3.70 -11.00
CA HIS A 111 -3.45 -3.44 -10.60
C HIS A 111 -3.50 -2.31 -9.56
N ASP A 112 -4.70 -1.79 -9.32
CA ASP A 112 -5.05 -0.98 -8.15
C ASP A 112 -5.93 -1.78 -7.20
N GLN A 113 -5.99 -1.32 -5.95
CA GLN A 113 -6.94 -1.83 -4.97
C GLN A 113 -7.20 -0.83 -3.86
N ALA A 114 -8.40 -0.85 -3.30
CA ALA A 114 -8.70 -0.21 -2.04
C ALA A 114 -8.65 -1.22 -0.90
N LEU A 115 -8.06 -0.81 0.23
CA LEU A 115 -7.89 -1.61 1.43
C LEU A 115 -8.46 -0.84 2.63
N TYR A 116 -9.72 -1.12 2.97
CA TYR A 116 -10.41 -0.44 4.07
C TYR A 116 -10.43 -1.33 5.30
N LYS A 117 -9.82 -0.86 6.38
CA LYS A 117 -9.84 -1.54 7.68
C LYS A 117 -10.92 -0.92 8.54
N GLU A 118 -11.95 -1.70 8.87
CA GLU A 118 -13.09 -1.26 9.68
C GLU A 118 -12.65 -0.91 11.12
N PRO A 119 -13.46 -0.16 11.88
CA PRO A 119 -13.27 -0.06 13.33
C PRO A 119 -13.19 -1.44 13.96
N SER A 120 -12.27 -1.65 14.89
CA SER A 120 -11.97 -2.97 15.49
C SER A 120 -11.47 -4.03 14.49
N GLY A 121 -11.21 -3.65 13.23
CA GLY A 121 -10.65 -4.54 12.22
C GLY A 121 -9.33 -5.16 12.66
N GLY A 122 -9.14 -6.45 12.35
CA GLY A 122 -8.00 -7.26 12.76
C GLY A 122 -6.65 -6.78 12.22
N PHE A 123 -5.59 -7.37 12.71
CA PHE A 123 -4.24 -7.12 12.17
C PHE A 123 -4.07 -7.80 10.81
N THR A 124 -3.16 -7.26 10.00
CA THR A 124 -2.69 -7.90 8.77
C THR A 124 -1.36 -8.57 9.10
N PRO A 125 -1.23 -9.90 8.98
CA PRO A 125 0.01 -10.64 9.25
C PRO A 125 1.20 -10.17 8.42
N TRP A 126 2.42 -10.52 8.86
CA TRP A 126 3.61 -10.36 8.07
C TRP A 126 3.49 -11.10 6.73
N HIS A 127 3.77 -10.41 5.66
CA HIS A 127 3.78 -10.97 4.30
C HIS A 127 4.69 -10.18 3.38
N VAL A 128 4.86 -10.70 2.17
CA VAL A 128 5.48 -10.05 1.03
C VAL A 128 4.50 -10.08 -0.14
N ASP A 129 4.26 -8.96 -0.76
CA ASP A 129 3.26 -8.84 -1.83
C ASP A 129 3.58 -9.71 -3.05
N GLN A 130 4.85 -9.77 -3.42
CA GLN A 130 5.27 -10.44 -4.65
C GLN A 130 5.09 -11.96 -4.61
N HIS A 131 4.87 -12.56 -3.45
CA HIS A 131 4.46 -13.97 -3.33
C HIS A 131 3.19 -14.27 -4.16
N TYR A 132 2.27 -13.31 -4.21
CA TYR A 132 0.98 -13.45 -4.89
C TYR A 132 1.00 -13.07 -6.38
N TRP A 133 2.14 -12.60 -6.90
CA TRP A 133 2.22 -12.09 -8.26
C TRP A 133 3.16 -12.92 -9.14
N PRO A 134 2.68 -13.48 -10.28
CA PRO A 134 3.49 -14.26 -11.21
C PRO A 134 4.42 -13.36 -12.05
N MET A 135 5.29 -12.59 -11.40
CA MET A 135 6.19 -11.64 -12.04
C MET A 135 7.53 -12.26 -12.40
N ALA A 136 8.08 -11.91 -13.57
CA ALA A 136 9.30 -12.50 -14.10
C ALA A 136 10.57 -12.10 -13.32
N ASN A 137 10.55 -10.98 -12.61
CA ASN A 137 11.66 -10.49 -11.79
C ASN A 137 11.17 -9.76 -10.54
N SER A 138 12.08 -9.18 -9.75
CA SER A 138 11.77 -8.54 -8.46
C SER A 138 11.44 -7.04 -8.57
N ASN A 139 11.32 -6.49 -9.79
CA ASN A 139 11.09 -5.06 -10.00
C ASN A 139 9.59 -4.75 -9.94
N SER A 140 9.00 -4.92 -8.77
CA SER A 140 7.65 -4.50 -8.44
C SER A 140 7.65 -3.59 -7.22
N ILE A 141 6.72 -2.65 -7.18
CA ILE A 141 6.61 -1.64 -6.13
C ILE A 141 5.14 -1.28 -5.90
N THR A 142 4.76 -1.21 -4.63
CA THR A 142 3.42 -0.78 -4.20
C THR A 142 3.48 0.66 -3.71
N ALA A 143 2.63 1.53 -4.27
CA ALA A 143 2.31 2.84 -3.69
C ALA A 143 1.12 2.67 -2.73
N TRP A 144 1.31 2.97 -1.45
CA TRP A 144 0.29 2.91 -0.42
C TRP A 144 -0.17 4.33 -0.07
N ILE A 145 -1.41 4.66 -0.41
CA ILE A 145 -1.97 6.02 -0.44
C ILE A 145 -3.11 6.11 0.58
N PRO A 146 -2.85 6.62 1.80
CA PRO A 146 -3.91 6.91 2.74
C PRO A 146 -4.84 8.01 2.21
N LEU A 147 -6.14 7.81 2.32
CA LEU A 147 -7.14 8.80 1.94
C LEU A 147 -7.50 9.75 3.11
N GLN A 148 -6.78 9.64 4.21
CA GLN A 148 -6.95 10.39 5.45
C GLN A 148 -5.66 10.32 6.28
N PRO A 149 -5.46 11.15 7.32
CA PRO A 149 -4.39 10.91 8.28
C PRO A 149 -4.55 9.52 8.94
N VAL A 150 -3.45 8.80 9.13
CA VAL A 150 -3.44 7.47 9.74
C VAL A 150 -2.50 7.48 10.95
N PRO A 151 -3.01 7.72 12.16
CA PRO A 151 -2.23 7.61 13.39
C PRO A 151 -1.88 6.13 13.69
N ILE A 152 -0.99 5.90 14.64
CA ILE A 152 -0.51 4.54 15.00
C ILE A 152 -1.68 3.63 15.42
N GLU A 153 -2.66 4.16 16.14
CA GLU A 153 -3.83 3.42 16.63
C GLU A 153 -4.74 2.92 15.51
N MET A 154 -4.66 3.54 14.32
CA MET A 154 -5.42 3.14 13.14
C MET A 154 -4.74 2.01 12.34
N GLY A 155 -3.57 1.56 12.77
CA GLY A 155 -2.82 0.46 12.18
C GLY A 155 -2.20 0.80 10.81
N PRO A 156 -1.26 1.77 10.74
CA PRO A 156 -0.46 1.99 9.53
C PRO A 156 0.43 0.79 9.23
N LEU A 157 1.07 0.79 8.05
CA LEU A 157 2.05 -0.23 7.70
C LEU A 157 3.25 -0.21 8.65
N CYS A 158 3.71 -1.40 9.01
CA CYS A 158 4.97 -1.66 9.67
C CYS A 158 5.85 -2.45 8.69
N PHE A 159 7.04 -1.96 8.42
CA PHE A 159 7.99 -2.55 7.46
C PHE A 159 9.16 -3.22 8.18
N GLY A 160 9.63 -4.34 7.65
CA GLY A 160 10.91 -4.92 8.01
C GLY A 160 12.05 -4.30 7.19
N ARG A 161 12.89 -3.47 7.83
CA ARG A 161 14.00 -2.75 7.18
C ARG A 161 14.97 -3.71 6.48
N GLY A 162 15.21 -3.49 5.19
CA GLY A 162 16.14 -4.27 4.38
C GLY A 162 15.72 -5.73 4.14
N SER A 163 14.49 -6.11 4.49
CA SER A 163 13.97 -7.48 4.37
C SER A 163 13.85 -7.95 2.91
N HIS A 164 13.66 -7.03 1.96
CA HIS A 164 13.61 -7.33 0.52
C HIS A 164 14.87 -8.05 0.01
N ARG A 165 16.01 -7.90 0.69
CA ARG A 165 17.28 -8.59 0.38
C ARG A 165 17.41 -9.95 1.06
N LYS A 166 16.46 -10.32 1.94
CA LYS A 166 16.45 -11.59 2.68
C LYS A 166 15.39 -12.51 2.10
N ARG A 167 15.52 -13.81 2.32
CA ARG A 167 14.54 -14.81 1.84
C ARG A 167 13.53 -15.19 2.92
N VAL A 168 13.16 -14.24 3.77
CA VAL A 168 12.18 -14.45 4.85
C VAL A 168 10.76 -14.32 4.30
N GLY A 169 9.91 -15.29 4.62
CA GLY A 169 8.47 -15.21 4.33
C GLY A 169 8.05 -15.30 2.86
N ARG A 170 8.97 -15.62 1.93
CA ARG A 170 8.67 -15.58 0.48
C ARG A 170 7.79 -16.71 -0.02
N ASP A 171 7.68 -17.77 0.73
CA ASP A 171 6.96 -19.02 0.44
C ASP A 171 5.77 -19.27 1.36
N LEU A 172 5.36 -18.24 2.13
CA LEU A 172 4.29 -18.36 3.10
C LEU A 172 3.10 -17.48 2.72
N GLU A 173 1.93 -18.08 2.66
CA GLU A 173 0.66 -17.34 2.53
C GLU A 173 0.27 -16.67 3.86
N ILE A 174 -0.55 -15.62 3.77
CA ILE A 174 -1.08 -14.91 4.94
C ILE A 174 -1.91 -15.84 5.80
N SER A 175 -1.46 -16.11 7.03
CA SER A 175 -2.13 -16.94 8.02
C SER A 175 -1.63 -16.62 9.43
N ALA A 176 -2.28 -17.18 10.46
CA ALA A 176 -1.80 -17.08 11.84
C ALA A 176 -0.47 -17.83 12.03
N GLU A 177 -0.27 -18.96 11.32
CA GLU A 177 0.97 -19.72 11.34
C GLU A 177 2.12 -18.94 10.69
N SER A 178 1.88 -18.30 9.52
CA SER A 178 2.89 -17.52 8.86
C SER A 178 3.30 -16.29 9.69
N GLU A 179 2.37 -15.65 10.39
CA GLU A 179 2.68 -14.55 11.32
C GLU A 179 3.69 -14.98 12.37
N GLN A 180 3.44 -16.13 13.03
CA GLN A 180 4.35 -16.65 14.06
C GLN A 180 5.73 -16.98 13.49
N ARG A 181 5.77 -17.74 12.38
CA ARG A 181 7.03 -18.15 11.73
C ARG A 181 7.84 -16.95 11.26
N ILE A 182 7.21 -16.00 10.56
CA ILE A 182 7.90 -14.81 10.05
C ILE A 182 8.36 -13.92 11.20
N SER A 183 7.56 -13.75 12.25
CA SER A 183 7.96 -12.97 13.44
C SER A 183 9.20 -13.58 14.13
N ASP A 184 9.30 -14.92 14.18
CA ASP A 184 10.48 -15.61 14.72
C ASP A 184 11.71 -15.39 13.83
N GLU A 185 11.55 -15.43 12.50
CA GLU A 185 12.62 -15.18 11.54
C GLU A 185 13.08 -13.74 11.56
N VAL A 186 12.15 -12.76 11.66
CA VAL A 186 12.44 -11.32 11.81
C VAL A 186 13.30 -11.08 13.05
N ARG A 187 12.95 -11.69 14.20
CA ARG A 187 13.73 -11.61 15.44
C ARG A 187 15.11 -12.23 15.30
N LYS A 188 15.21 -13.46 14.77
CA LYS A 188 16.48 -14.17 14.57
C LYS A 188 17.42 -13.39 13.62
N ALA A 189 16.85 -12.83 12.57
CA ALA A 189 17.59 -12.07 11.57
C ALA A 189 17.89 -10.61 12.00
N LYS A 190 17.41 -10.20 13.19
CA LYS A 190 17.54 -8.83 13.73
C LYS A 190 17.10 -7.79 12.68
N ILE A 191 15.92 -8.00 12.11
CA ILE A 191 15.32 -7.04 11.17
C ILE A 191 14.63 -5.96 11.99
N ASP A 192 15.01 -4.71 11.78
CA ASP A 192 14.36 -3.57 12.44
C ASP A 192 12.95 -3.38 11.89
N GLU A 193 11.98 -3.26 12.77
CA GLU A 193 10.59 -2.94 12.45
C GLU A 193 10.40 -1.43 12.48
N VAL A 194 9.88 -0.88 11.37
CA VAL A 194 9.64 0.56 11.22
C VAL A 194 8.16 0.80 10.98
N GLN A 195 7.52 1.48 11.92
CA GLN A 195 6.12 1.91 11.83
C GLN A 195 6.02 3.39 12.16
N GLU A 196 5.40 4.15 11.28
CA GLU A 196 5.22 5.59 11.44
C GLU A 196 3.78 5.99 11.13
N PRO A 197 3.25 7.06 11.74
CA PRO A 197 1.96 7.62 11.35
C PRO A 197 2.07 8.31 9.99
N TYR A 198 0.94 8.46 9.30
CA TYR A 198 0.85 9.19 8.04
C TYR A 198 0.04 10.47 8.23
N ALA A 199 0.61 11.59 7.80
CA ALA A 199 -0.14 12.82 7.62
C ALA A 199 -0.95 12.77 6.31
N MET A 200 -1.88 13.71 6.16
CA MET A 200 -2.61 13.86 4.90
C MET A 200 -1.63 14.15 3.76
N GLY A 201 -1.73 13.36 2.70
CA GLY A 201 -0.88 13.51 1.52
C GLY A 201 0.42 12.71 1.53
N ASP A 202 0.77 12.08 2.65
CA ASP A 202 1.89 11.13 2.70
C ASP A 202 1.56 9.88 1.89
N VAL A 203 2.56 9.35 1.21
CA VAL A 203 2.48 8.09 0.46
C VAL A 203 3.73 7.27 0.77
N SER A 204 3.56 6.00 1.08
CA SER A 204 4.72 5.10 1.13
C SER A 204 4.83 4.25 -0.13
N PHE A 205 6.07 3.92 -0.44
CA PHE A 205 6.42 3.01 -1.53
C PHE A 205 7.25 1.87 -0.96
N HIS A 206 6.94 0.63 -1.34
CA HIS A 206 7.73 -0.55 -0.92
C HIS A 206 7.87 -1.56 -2.04
N LEU A 207 9.02 -2.22 -2.09
CA LEU A 207 9.28 -3.31 -3.04
C LEU A 207 8.42 -4.53 -2.72
N GLY A 208 8.00 -5.27 -3.74
CA GLY A 208 7.15 -6.44 -3.58
C GLY A 208 7.70 -7.51 -2.65
N TRP A 209 9.03 -7.62 -2.48
CA TRP A 209 9.68 -8.52 -1.52
C TRP A 209 9.97 -7.90 -0.15
N THR A 210 9.52 -6.70 0.13
CA THR A 210 9.66 -6.09 1.46
C THR A 210 8.62 -6.69 2.40
N LEU A 211 9.07 -7.30 3.50
CA LEU A 211 8.20 -7.75 4.57
C LEU A 211 7.46 -6.55 5.16
N HIS A 212 6.14 -6.69 5.25
CA HIS A 212 5.31 -5.70 5.93
C HIS A 212 4.09 -6.35 6.58
N ARG A 213 3.53 -5.64 7.55
CA ARG A 213 2.31 -5.98 8.27
C ARG A 213 1.56 -4.72 8.64
N ALA A 214 0.36 -4.85 9.20
CA ALA A 214 -0.36 -3.71 9.77
C ALA A 214 -1.07 -4.13 11.06
N GLY A 215 -1.04 -3.25 12.06
CA GLY A 215 -1.77 -3.45 13.31
C GLY A 215 -3.29 -3.43 13.12
N PRO A 216 -4.03 -3.79 14.17
CA PRO A 216 -5.49 -3.62 14.19
C PRO A 216 -5.86 -2.13 14.17
N ASN A 217 -7.05 -1.81 13.69
CA ASN A 217 -7.62 -0.48 13.83
C ASN A 217 -8.34 -0.38 15.19
N LYS A 218 -7.77 0.41 16.10
CA LYS A 218 -8.30 0.64 17.46
C LYS A 218 -9.13 1.91 17.55
N THR A 219 -9.45 2.54 16.42
CA THR A 219 -10.23 3.78 16.36
C THR A 219 -11.68 3.49 15.94
N ASP A 220 -12.56 4.45 16.17
CA ASP A 220 -13.97 4.36 15.77
C ASP A 220 -14.21 4.68 14.29
N ASN A 221 -13.17 5.02 13.55
CA ASN A 221 -13.26 5.37 12.13
C ASN A 221 -12.53 4.32 11.26
N PRO A 222 -13.05 3.99 10.07
CA PRO A 222 -12.35 3.10 9.15
C PRO A 222 -11.05 3.72 8.64
N ARG A 223 -9.99 2.92 8.55
CA ARG A 223 -8.77 3.30 7.83
C ARG A 223 -8.98 3.08 6.34
N ARG A 224 -8.96 4.14 5.56
CA ARG A 224 -9.20 4.14 4.12
C ARG A 224 -7.89 4.31 3.37
N VAL A 225 -7.56 3.35 2.53
CA VAL A 225 -6.33 3.33 1.75
C VAL A 225 -6.63 2.91 0.33
N PHE A 226 -5.99 3.57 -0.61
CA PHE A 226 -5.89 3.14 -2.01
C PHE A 226 -4.46 2.73 -2.31
N THR A 227 -4.24 1.67 -3.06
CA THR A 227 -2.90 1.24 -3.46
C THR A 227 -2.82 1.03 -4.96
N ILE A 228 -1.64 1.31 -5.50
CA ILE A 228 -1.32 1.05 -6.90
C ILE A 228 -0.06 0.21 -6.94
N ILE A 229 -0.13 -0.92 -7.60
CA ILE A 229 1.00 -1.81 -7.78
C ILE A 229 1.58 -1.60 -9.17
N TYR A 230 2.86 -1.30 -9.20
CA TYR A 230 3.61 -1.11 -10.43
C TYR A 230 4.63 -2.24 -10.63
N MET A 231 4.92 -2.53 -11.88
CA MET A 231 6.00 -3.39 -12.32
C MET A 231 6.86 -2.66 -13.35
N ASP A 232 8.12 -3.07 -13.47
CA ASP A 232 9.03 -2.54 -14.48
C ASP A 232 8.42 -2.62 -15.88
N ILE A 233 8.58 -1.56 -16.67
CA ILE A 233 8.05 -1.51 -18.04
C ILE A 233 8.66 -2.59 -18.94
N ASP A 234 9.88 -3.02 -18.64
CA ASP A 234 10.63 -4.02 -19.41
C ASP A 234 10.41 -5.46 -18.89
N MET A 235 9.56 -5.63 -17.88
CA MET A 235 9.21 -6.96 -17.33
C MET A 235 8.34 -7.75 -18.30
#